data_863649bbb56ab2683fd47e9b557f70b4
#
_entry.id   863649bbb56ab2683fd47e9b557f70b4
#
_cell.length_a   1.000
_cell.length_b   1.000
_cell.length_c   1.000
_cell.angle_alpha   90.00
_cell.angle_beta   90.00
_cell.angle_gamma   90.00
#
_symmetry.space_group_name_H-M   'P 1'
#
loop_
_entity.id
_entity.type
_entity.pdbx_description
1 polymer ?
#
loop_
_entity_poly.entity_id
_entity_poly.type
_entity_poly.pdbx_seq_one_letter_code
_entity_poly.pdbx_strand_id
1 'polypeptide(L)'
;MKREGKKVVPSLSNLIEKFSQEDVIAVMEKEYQAAPARLIPTSLIDDTSFIKDIVIPKDVVSSFAAGLKEKGFYNPLIVRSKGDRFELILGRKRFFGAKKAGILSLPCVVRDAEDEEVLLMLLADTRDNRSANVLEMAVVCKQLSSLFGYTQQTLADLSHLSRSQITNILRILSLPDPIKKDITLGKLSYGHARALVSLDGEKLETAYKIINEKKLSVRESERLAHALINNEPYLENSEPIISFSGLISSSEREKSITLNFNSKEDKE
;
A
#
# COMPACT_ATOMS: atom_id res chain seq x y z
N MET A 1 -22.55 27.45 34.73
CA MET A 1 -21.57 26.96 33.77
C MET A 1 -21.38 25.47 34.00
N LYS A 2 -22.03 24.61 33.18
CA LYS A 2 -21.85 23.16 33.23
C LYS A 2 -20.59 22.84 32.43
N ARG A 3 -19.60 22.21 33.06
CA ARG A 3 -18.42 21.62 32.38
C ARG A 3 -18.91 20.48 31.53
N GLU A 4 -18.81 20.62 30.20
CA GLU A 4 -18.96 19.52 29.28
C GLU A 4 -17.87 18.49 29.58
N GLY A 5 -18.29 17.27 29.87
CA GLY A 5 -17.39 16.17 30.17
C GLY A 5 -16.57 15.83 28.92
N LYS A 6 -15.24 15.80 29.04
CA LYS A 6 -14.35 15.18 28.06
C LYS A 6 -14.87 13.77 27.75
N LYS A 7 -15.32 13.53 26.51
CA LYS A 7 -15.54 12.18 26.01
C LYS A 7 -14.21 11.43 26.13
N VAL A 8 -14.15 10.45 27.00
CA VAL A 8 -13.01 9.54 27.13
C VAL A 8 -12.98 8.74 25.83
N VAL A 9 -11.97 9.00 25.01
CA VAL A 9 -11.70 8.17 23.82
C VAL A 9 -11.32 6.79 24.34
N PRO A 10 -11.98 5.71 23.89
CA PRO A 10 -11.65 4.37 24.35
C PRO A 10 -10.19 4.06 23.98
N SER A 11 -9.41 3.51 24.94
CA SER A 11 -8.07 3.03 24.64
C SER A 11 -8.14 1.93 23.56
N LEU A 12 -7.07 1.77 22.78
CA LEU A 12 -6.96 0.72 21.74
C LEU A 12 -7.39 -0.66 22.24
N SER A 13 -7.05 -0.99 23.52
CA SER A 13 -7.50 -2.23 24.18
C SER A 13 -9.02 -2.35 24.19
N ASN A 14 -9.74 -1.25 24.43
CA ASN A 14 -11.20 -1.22 24.41
C ASN A 14 -11.77 -1.29 23.00
N LEU A 15 -11.06 -0.78 21.99
CA LEU A 15 -11.47 -0.91 20.58
C LEU A 15 -11.24 -2.34 20.08
N ILE A 16 -10.09 -2.93 20.37
CA ILE A 16 -9.78 -4.33 20.01
C ILE A 16 -10.75 -5.29 20.75
N GLU A 17 -11.05 -5.05 22.03
CA GLU A 17 -11.97 -5.87 22.83
C GLU A 17 -13.44 -5.73 22.35
N LYS A 18 -13.83 -4.52 21.96
CA LYS A 18 -15.19 -4.22 21.45
C LYS A 18 -15.42 -4.75 20.03
N PHE A 19 -14.37 -4.87 19.22
CA PHE A 19 -14.43 -5.25 17.81
C PHE A 19 -13.67 -6.55 17.51
N SER A 20 -13.33 -7.35 18.51
CA SER A 20 -12.61 -8.62 18.34
C SER A 20 -13.30 -9.66 17.43
N GLN A 21 -14.55 -9.44 17.05
CA GLN A 21 -15.31 -10.27 16.10
C GLN A 21 -15.71 -9.54 14.81
N GLU A 22 -15.55 -8.22 14.72
CA GLU A 22 -15.86 -7.44 13.52
C GLU A 22 -14.59 -6.71 13.05
N ASP A 23 -14.44 -6.56 11.76
CA ASP A 23 -13.37 -5.74 11.17
C ASP A 23 -13.55 -4.29 11.63
N VAL A 24 -12.70 -3.84 12.58
CA VAL A 24 -12.73 -2.48 13.17
C VAL A 24 -12.79 -1.42 12.07
N ILE A 25 -12.10 -1.69 10.99
CA ILE A 25 -11.99 -0.83 9.82
C ILE A 25 -13.31 -0.78 9.06
N ALA A 26 -13.96 -1.92 8.83
CA ALA A 26 -15.26 -1.97 8.14
C ALA A 26 -16.37 -1.27 8.96
N VAL A 27 -16.31 -1.35 10.28
CA VAL A 27 -17.23 -0.61 11.17
C VAL A 27 -17.00 0.89 11.06
N MET A 28 -15.74 1.33 11.10
CA MET A 28 -15.39 2.75 10.90
C MET A 28 -15.87 3.26 9.55
N GLU A 29 -15.63 2.52 8.47
CA GLU A 29 -16.09 2.89 7.11
C GLU A 29 -17.61 3.02 7.03
N LYS A 30 -18.35 2.10 7.63
CA LYS A 30 -19.82 2.12 7.65
C LYS A 30 -20.38 3.33 8.40
N GLU A 31 -19.77 3.69 9.52
CA GLU A 31 -20.12 4.90 10.27
C GLU A 31 -19.83 6.17 9.45
N TYR A 32 -18.76 6.18 8.62
CA TYR A 32 -18.41 7.34 7.80
C TYR A 32 -19.37 7.55 6.62
N GLN A 33 -19.91 6.48 6.05
CA GLN A 33 -20.88 6.57 4.96
C GLN A 33 -22.25 7.10 5.43
N ALA A 34 -22.58 6.93 6.70
CA ALA A 34 -23.87 7.34 7.26
C ALA A 34 -23.96 8.83 7.64
N ALA A 35 -22.84 9.55 7.72
CA ALA A 35 -22.83 10.94 8.15
C ALA A 35 -23.14 11.91 7.01
N PRO A 36 -23.90 13.03 7.28
CA PRO A 36 -24.24 13.98 6.25
C PRO A 36 -23.00 14.70 5.72
N ALA A 37 -22.88 14.75 4.38
CA ALA A 37 -21.84 15.54 3.73
C ALA A 37 -22.25 17.02 3.65
N ARG A 38 -21.27 17.92 3.82
CA ARG A 38 -21.43 19.35 3.60
C ARG A 38 -20.42 19.88 2.58
N LEU A 39 -20.74 20.96 1.89
CA LEU A 39 -19.81 21.60 0.96
C LEU A 39 -18.79 22.44 1.75
N ILE A 40 -17.50 22.16 1.52
CA ILE A 40 -16.38 22.90 2.12
C ILE A 40 -15.57 23.53 0.99
N PRO A 41 -15.21 24.83 1.08
CA PRO A 41 -14.33 25.47 0.13
C PRO A 41 -13.00 24.70 0.00
N THR A 42 -12.59 24.40 -1.24
CA THR A 42 -11.35 23.63 -1.52
C THR A 42 -10.11 24.32 -0.94
N SER A 43 -10.14 25.65 -0.85
CA SER A 43 -9.07 26.46 -0.26
C SER A 43 -8.91 26.28 1.24
N LEU A 44 -9.93 25.79 1.95
CA LEU A 44 -9.89 25.55 3.39
C LEU A 44 -9.43 24.12 3.75
N ILE A 45 -9.23 23.26 2.74
CA ILE A 45 -8.82 21.87 2.95
C ILE A 45 -7.33 21.75 2.71
N ASP A 46 -6.62 21.24 3.71
CA ASP A 46 -5.20 20.90 3.65
C ASP A 46 -5.01 19.39 3.46
N ASP A 47 -3.91 18.99 2.84
CA ASP A 47 -3.53 17.57 2.73
C ASP A 47 -3.20 16.99 4.11
N THR A 48 -3.40 15.68 4.27
CA THR A 48 -3.04 14.99 5.52
C THR A 48 -1.57 15.14 5.85
N SER A 49 -1.27 15.49 7.10
CA SER A 49 0.11 15.69 7.56
C SER A 49 0.94 14.39 7.55
N PHE A 50 0.28 13.23 7.57
CA PHE A 50 0.93 11.93 7.74
C PHE A 50 1.60 11.39 6.48
N ILE A 51 1.03 11.63 5.30
CA ILE A 51 1.52 11.10 4.01
C ILE A 51 1.67 12.18 2.93
N LYS A 52 1.65 13.47 3.29
CA LYS A 52 1.75 14.60 2.35
C LYS A 52 3.02 14.58 1.49
N ASP A 53 4.11 14.01 2.00
CA ASP A 53 5.40 13.94 1.31
C ASP A 53 5.41 12.87 0.20
N ILE A 54 4.41 12.00 0.17
CA ILE A 54 4.24 11.02 -0.91
C ILE A 54 3.47 11.68 -2.05
N VAL A 55 4.17 11.91 -3.17
CA VAL A 55 3.62 12.59 -4.33
C VAL A 55 2.63 11.68 -5.07
N ILE A 56 1.44 12.19 -5.40
CA ILE A 56 0.51 11.49 -6.29
C ILE A 56 0.95 11.72 -7.75
N PRO A 57 1.06 10.65 -8.59
CA PRO A 57 1.44 10.79 -9.98
C PRO A 57 0.54 11.76 -10.77
N LYS A 58 1.14 12.58 -11.64
CA LYS A 58 0.41 13.63 -12.38
C LYS A 58 -0.68 13.10 -13.30
N ASP A 59 -0.47 11.93 -13.90
CA ASP A 59 -1.43 11.21 -14.73
C ASP A 59 -2.63 10.73 -13.92
N VAL A 60 -2.41 10.21 -12.71
CA VAL A 60 -3.47 9.84 -11.77
C VAL A 60 -4.31 11.07 -11.40
N VAL A 61 -3.66 12.18 -11.02
CA VAL A 61 -4.36 13.44 -10.72
C VAL A 61 -5.17 13.94 -11.93
N SER A 62 -4.61 13.81 -13.15
CA SER A 62 -5.29 14.22 -14.38
C SER A 62 -6.51 13.36 -14.68
N SER A 63 -6.39 12.05 -14.50
CA SER A 63 -7.50 11.10 -14.68
C SER A 63 -8.65 11.41 -13.71
N PHE A 64 -8.34 11.64 -12.43
CA PHE A 64 -9.35 12.06 -11.44
C PHE A 64 -9.96 13.40 -11.79
N ALA A 65 -9.19 14.40 -12.25
CA ALA A 65 -9.70 15.69 -12.65
C ALA A 65 -10.69 15.58 -13.83
N ALA A 66 -10.39 14.76 -14.83
CA ALA A 66 -11.29 14.49 -15.96
C ALA A 66 -12.58 13.79 -15.50
N GLY A 67 -12.46 12.73 -14.71
CA GLY A 67 -13.62 12.00 -14.19
C GLY A 67 -14.54 12.85 -13.32
N LEU A 68 -13.98 13.73 -12.49
CA LEU A 68 -14.76 14.64 -11.64
C LEU A 68 -15.51 15.70 -12.45
N LYS A 69 -14.95 16.16 -13.58
CA LYS A 69 -15.66 17.10 -14.50
C LYS A 69 -16.81 16.43 -15.23
N GLU A 70 -16.64 15.16 -15.61
CA GLU A 70 -17.63 14.41 -16.38
C GLU A 70 -18.76 13.87 -15.49
N LYS A 71 -18.40 13.27 -14.36
CA LYS A 71 -19.32 12.47 -13.53
C LYS A 71 -19.67 13.09 -12.18
N GLY A 72 -18.95 14.15 -11.78
CA GLY A 72 -19.10 14.76 -10.46
C GLY A 72 -18.50 13.92 -9.32
N PHE A 73 -18.90 14.27 -8.08
CA PHE A 73 -18.48 13.55 -6.87
C PHE A 73 -19.51 12.49 -6.49
N TYR A 74 -19.13 11.20 -6.47
CA TYR A 74 -19.98 10.12 -5.97
C TYR A 74 -19.79 9.89 -4.47
N ASN A 75 -18.55 9.97 -3.98
CA ASN A 75 -18.22 9.77 -2.58
C ASN A 75 -17.60 11.03 -1.99
N PRO A 76 -18.09 11.55 -0.85
CA PRO A 76 -17.51 12.70 -0.19
C PRO A 76 -16.07 12.43 0.26
N LEU A 77 -15.31 13.50 0.48
CA LEU A 77 -14.02 13.42 1.18
C LEU A 77 -14.29 13.27 2.67
N ILE A 78 -13.36 12.66 3.40
CA ILE A 78 -13.40 12.64 4.86
C ILE A 78 -12.32 13.58 5.35
N VAL A 79 -12.73 14.53 6.21
CA VAL A 79 -11.87 15.57 6.75
C VAL A 79 -12.09 15.71 8.26
N ARG A 80 -11.08 16.22 8.98
CA ARG A 80 -11.26 16.65 10.37
C ARG A 80 -11.04 18.14 10.52
N SER A 81 -11.64 18.74 11.54
CA SER A 81 -11.43 20.15 11.88
C SER A 81 -10.02 20.35 12.47
N LYS A 82 -9.31 21.38 12.00
CA LYS A 82 -7.98 21.75 12.49
C LYS A 82 -7.88 23.28 12.60
N GLY A 83 -8.32 23.81 13.71
CA GLY A 83 -8.54 25.26 13.89
C GLY A 83 -9.63 25.75 12.91
N ASP A 84 -9.33 26.79 12.14
CA ASP A 84 -10.25 27.38 11.16
C ASP A 84 -10.23 26.67 9.78
N ARG A 85 -9.44 25.57 9.66
CA ARG A 85 -9.26 24.82 8.43
C ARG A 85 -9.67 23.36 8.61
N PHE A 86 -9.56 22.60 7.55
CA PHE A 86 -9.85 21.16 7.55
C PHE A 86 -8.63 20.39 7.07
N GLU A 87 -8.26 19.32 7.78
CA GLU A 87 -7.24 18.38 7.35
C GLU A 87 -7.91 17.19 6.68
N LEU A 88 -7.45 16.86 5.48
CA LEU A 88 -7.94 15.71 4.74
C LEU A 88 -7.51 14.40 5.44
N ILE A 89 -8.45 13.48 5.61
CA ILE A 89 -8.20 12.13 6.10
C ILE A 89 -8.19 11.17 4.92
N LEU A 90 -9.31 11.05 4.20
CA LEU A 90 -9.46 10.15 3.06
C LEU A 90 -9.86 10.86 1.78
N GLY A 91 -9.35 10.36 0.65
CA GLY A 91 -9.72 10.83 -0.69
C GLY A 91 -8.68 11.74 -1.35
N ARG A 92 -7.37 11.62 -1.03
CA ARG A 92 -6.28 12.44 -1.58
C ARG A 92 -6.31 12.55 -3.10
N LYS A 93 -6.50 11.44 -3.83
CA LYS A 93 -6.54 11.45 -5.30
C LYS A 93 -7.69 12.30 -5.83
N ARG A 94 -8.88 12.21 -5.19
CA ARG A 94 -10.05 13.04 -5.52
C ARG A 94 -9.82 14.51 -5.18
N PHE A 95 -9.24 14.81 -4.04
CA PHE A 95 -8.90 16.17 -3.61
C PHE A 95 -7.96 16.86 -4.59
N PHE A 96 -6.83 16.24 -4.94
CA PHE A 96 -5.89 16.81 -5.91
C PHE A 96 -6.46 16.87 -7.33
N GLY A 97 -7.28 15.89 -7.73
CA GLY A 97 -8.03 15.92 -8.98
C GLY A 97 -8.98 17.12 -9.03
N ALA A 98 -9.72 17.37 -7.95
CA ALA A 98 -10.64 18.51 -7.83
C ALA A 98 -9.91 19.86 -7.87
N LYS A 99 -8.79 20.00 -7.16
CA LYS A 99 -7.93 21.20 -7.24
C LYS A 99 -7.47 21.44 -8.68
N LYS A 100 -7.03 20.40 -9.38
CA LYS A 100 -6.61 20.49 -10.79
C LYS A 100 -7.78 20.82 -11.71
N ALA A 101 -8.99 20.35 -11.41
CA ALA A 101 -10.20 20.63 -12.16
C ALA A 101 -10.76 22.05 -11.91
N GLY A 102 -10.24 22.78 -10.91
CA GLY A 102 -10.70 24.12 -10.52
C GLY A 102 -12.03 24.09 -9.75
N ILE A 103 -12.35 22.99 -9.05
CA ILE A 103 -13.60 22.87 -8.28
C ILE A 103 -13.44 23.66 -6.97
N LEU A 104 -14.32 24.64 -6.76
CA LEU A 104 -14.20 25.60 -5.66
C LEU A 104 -14.68 25.06 -4.31
N SER A 105 -15.61 24.10 -4.30
CA SER A 105 -16.16 23.51 -3.07
C SER A 105 -16.34 22.01 -3.24
N LEU A 106 -16.06 21.24 -2.20
CA LEU A 106 -16.06 19.78 -2.22
C LEU A 106 -17.03 19.23 -1.18
N PRO A 107 -17.78 18.16 -1.52
CA PRO A 107 -18.59 17.45 -0.53
C PRO A 107 -17.67 16.72 0.44
N CYS A 108 -17.79 17.05 1.72
CA CYS A 108 -16.95 16.49 2.78
C CYS A 108 -17.80 16.03 3.96
N VAL A 109 -17.47 14.89 4.53
CA VAL A 109 -17.91 14.46 5.84
C VAL A 109 -16.87 14.95 6.84
N VAL A 110 -17.30 15.74 7.82
CA VAL A 110 -16.40 16.24 8.88
C VAL A 110 -16.48 15.29 10.07
N ARG A 111 -15.32 14.85 10.50
CA ARG A 111 -15.15 13.99 11.68
C ARG A 111 -14.28 14.66 12.70
N ASP A 112 -14.56 14.35 13.95
CA ASP A 112 -13.69 14.66 15.07
C ASP A 112 -12.86 13.39 15.34
N ALA A 113 -11.62 13.37 14.83
CA ALA A 113 -10.74 12.21 14.88
C ALA A 113 -9.36 12.60 15.39
N GLU A 114 -8.85 11.84 16.34
CA GLU A 114 -7.48 11.99 16.85
C GLU A 114 -6.47 11.39 15.86
N ASP A 115 -5.20 11.70 16.03
CA ASP A 115 -4.13 11.28 15.10
C ASP A 115 -4.04 9.77 14.93
N GLU A 116 -4.26 9.00 16.00
CA GLU A 116 -4.30 7.54 15.96
C GLU A 116 -5.43 7.02 15.08
N GLU A 117 -6.64 7.58 15.22
CA GLU A 117 -7.80 7.20 14.40
C GLU A 117 -7.58 7.55 12.94
N VAL A 118 -6.99 8.72 12.66
CA VAL A 118 -6.64 9.12 11.28
C VAL A 118 -5.67 8.12 10.65
N LEU A 119 -4.64 7.69 11.38
CA LEU A 119 -3.68 6.70 10.88
C LEU A 119 -4.33 5.32 10.67
N LEU A 120 -5.26 4.90 11.52
CA LEU A 120 -6.01 3.66 11.34
C LEU A 120 -6.91 3.73 10.09
N MET A 121 -7.57 4.86 9.85
CA MET A 121 -8.35 5.09 8.64
C MET A 121 -7.48 5.06 7.37
N LEU A 122 -6.30 5.68 7.43
CA LEU A 122 -5.33 5.63 6.32
C LEU A 122 -4.80 4.21 6.11
N LEU A 123 -4.57 3.43 7.18
CA LEU A 123 -4.18 2.03 7.07
C LEU A 123 -5.23 1.21 6.33
N ALA A 124 -6.50 1.44 6.62
CA ALA A 124 -7.63 0.83 5.94
C ALA A 124 -7.63 1.10 4.43
N ASP A 125 -7.63 2.39 4.06
CA ASP A 125 -7.67 2.83 2.66
C ASP A 125 -6.47 2.29 1.87
N THR A 126 -5.27 2.29 2.48
CA THR A 126 -4.07 1.76 1.83
C THR A 126 -4.05 0.23 1.76
N ARG A 127 -4.69 -0.48 2.70
CA ARG A 127 -4.85 -1.94 2.68
C ARG A 127 -5.61 -2.39 1.43
N ASP A 128 -6.75 -1.76 1.17
CA ASP A 128 -7.63 -2.13 0.06
C ASP A 128 -7.03 -1.79 -1.30
N ASN A 129 -6.16 -0.76 -1.34
CA ASN A 129 -5.45 -0.29 -2.53
C ASN A 129 -3.93 -0.57 -2.50
N ARG A 130 -3.48 -1.62 -1.79
CA ARG A 130 -2.07 -1.90 -1.50
C ARG A 130 -1.14 -1.92 -2.72
N SER A 131 -1.60 -2.46 -3.84
CA SER A 131 -0.79 -2.50 -5.07
C SER A 131 -0.43 -1.11 -5.60
N ALA A 132 -1.28 -0.12 -5.35
CA ALA A 132 -1.09 1.26 -5.81
C ALA A 132 -0.50 2.19 -4.72
N ASN A 133 -0.64 1.82 -3.43
CA ASN A 133 -0.33 2.71 -2.31
C ASN A 133 0.61 2.07 -1.28
N VAL A 134 1.49 1.15 -1.69
CA VAL A 134 2.36 0.43 -0.73
C VAL A 134 3.29 1.35 0.06
N LEU A 135 3.78 2.45 -0.52
CA LEU A 135 4.59 3.44 0.19
C LEU A 135 3.78 4.21 1.23
N GLU A 136 2.55 4.60 0.90
CA GLU A 136 1.65 5.23 1.87
C GLU A 136 1.38 4.27 3.03
N MET A 137 1.09 3.01 2.76
CA MET A 137 0.92 1.97 3.79
C MET A 137 2.18 1.81 4.66
N ALA A 138 3.37 1.81 4.06
CA ALA A 138 4.62 1.69 4.79
C ALA A 138 4.85 2.86 5.76
N VAL A 139 4.56 4.10 5.31
CA VAL A 139 4.65 5.29 6.15
C VAL A 139 3.63 5.25 7.28
N VAL A 140 2.38 4.90 7.00
CA VAL A 140 1.32 4.77 8.03
C VAL A 140 1.69 3.71 9.07
N CYS A 141 2.13 2.52 8.65
CA CYS A 141 2.60 1.47 9.55
C CYS A 141 3.77 1.95 10.43
N LYS A 142 4.73 2.68 9.83
CA LYS A 142 5.87 3.23 10.57
C LYS A 142 5.42 4.24 11.62
N GLN A 143 4.47 5.12 11.31
CA GLN A 143 3.96 6.12 12.25
C GLN A 143 3.13 5.49 13.36
N LEU A 144 2.26 4.52 13.07
CA LEU A 144 1.53 3.75 14.09
C LEU A 144 2.50 3.07 15.06
N SER A 145 3.58 2.47 14.54
CA SER A 145 4.60 1.88 15.41
C SER A 145 5.35 2.89 16.25
N SER A 146 5.77 4.02 15.67
CA SER A 146 6.66 4.98 16.35
C SER A 146 5.92 5.92 17.28
N LEU A 147 4.68 6.32 16.99
CA LEU A 147 3.90 7.27 17.78
C LEU A 147 2.99 6.58 18.80
N PHE A 148 2.46 5.41 18.46
CA PHE A 148 1.44 4.71 19.26
C PHE A 148 1.86 3.32 19.72
N GLY A 149 3.09 2.88 19.41
CA GLY A 149 3.64 1.61 19.91
C GLY A 149 3.05 0.35 19.28
N TYR A 150 2.41 0.45 18.12
CA TYR A 150 1.85 -0.71 17.41
C TYR A 150 2.95 -1.70 17.03
N THR A 151 2.77 -2.97 17.42
CA THR A 151 3.68 -4.03 17.02
C THR A 151 3.43 -4.46 15.57
N GLN A 152 4.42 -5.09 14.95
CA GLN A 152 4.22 -5.64 13.59
C GLN A 152 3.13 -6.71 13.57
N GLN A 153 2.90 -7.42 14.68
CA GLN A 153 1.80 -8.38 14.79
C GLN A 153 0.45 -7.67 14.82
N THR A 154 0.31 -6.63 15.65
CA THR A 154 -0.93 -5.82 15.70
C THR A 154 -1.25 -5.21 14.33
N LEU A 155 -0.25 -4.66 13.63
CA LEU A 155 -0.42 -4.12 12.28
C LEU A 155 -0.81 -5.20 11.26
N ALA A 156 -0.29 -6.41 11.40
CA ALA A 156 -0.64 -7.55 10.56
C ALA A 156 -2.11 -7.94 10.75
N ASP A 157 -2.55 -8.05 11.99
CA ASP A 157 -3.93 -8.40 12.33
C ASP A 157 -4.91 -7.36 11.80
N LEU A 158 -4.65 -6.06 12.03
CA LEU A 158 -5.47 -4.95 11.54
C LEU A 158 -5.53 -4.85 10.00
N SER A 159 -4.45 -5.24 9.32
CA SER A 159 -4.37 -5.18 7.86
C SER A 159 -4.79 -6.46 7.16
N HIS A 160 -5.14 -7.52 7.90
CA HIS A 160 -5.37 -8.87 7.38
C HIS A 160 -4.19 -9.39 6.54
N LEU A 161 -2.97 -9.08 7.01
CA LEU A 161 -1.71 -9.50 6.41
C LEU A 161 -0.93 -10.39 7.36
N SER A 162 0.06 -11.13 6.84
CA SER A 162 1.02 -11.81 7.70
C SER A 162 2.04 -10.81 8.28
N ARG A 163 2.61 -11.13 9.44
CA ARG A 163 3.69 -10.34 10.05
C ARG A 163 4.87 -10.16 9.08
N SER A 164 5.21 -11.20 8.31
CA SER A 164 6.26 -11.12 7.30
C SER A 164 5.96 -10.12 6.18
N GLN A 165 4.69 -10.00 5.77
CA GLN A 165 4.28 -8.98 4.79
C GLN A 165 4.43 -7.58 5.36
N ILE A 166 4.04 -7.32 6.62
CA ILE A 166 4.25 -6.03 7.29
C ILE A 166 5.75 -5.71 7.39
N THR A 167 6.58 -6.71 7.76
CA THR A 167 8.04 -6.52 7.78
C THR A 167 8.57 -6.08 6.42
N ASN A 168 8.15 -6.74 5.33
CA ASN A 168 8.57 -6.37 3.98
C ASN A 168 8.06 -4.99 3.55
N ILE A 169 6.83 -4.63 3.92
CA ILE A 169 6.26 -3.30 3.66
C ILE A 169 7.09 -2.23 4.36
N LEU A 170 7.40 -2.40 5.64
CA LEU A 170 8.23 -1.45 6.40
C LEU A 170 9.64 -1.31 5.81
N ARG A 171 10.24 -2.40 5.32
CA ARG A 171 11.56 -2.38 4.68
C ARG A 171 11.60 -1.56 3.39
N ILE A 172 10.48 -1.35 2.70
CA ILE A 172 10.42 -0.49 1.51
C ILE A 172 10.88 0.94 1.82
N LEU A 173 10.68 1.41 3.04
CA LEU A 173 11.13 2.74 3.48
C LEU A 173 12.66 2.90 3.48
N SER A 174 13.41 1.80 3.59
CA SER A 174 14.88 1.82 3.53
C SER A 174 15.45 1.87 2.11
N LEU A 175 14.62 1.69 1.08
CA LEU A 175 15.06 1.80 -0.31
C LEU A 175 15.48 3.25 -0.64
N PRO A 176 16.47 3.43 -1.53
CA PRO A 176 16.86 4.74 -2.05
C PRO A 176 15.70 5.51 -2.69
N ASP A 177 15.75 6.83 -2.62
CA ASP A 177 14.68 7.70 -3.13
C ASP A 177 14.34 7.51 -4.62
N PRO A 178 15.30 7.24 -5.54
CA PRO A 178 14.96 6.93 -6.92
C PRO A 178 14.04 5.70 -7.05
N ILE A 179 14.29 4.66 -6.26
CA ILE A 179 13.48 3.43 -6.27
C ILE A 179 12.09 3.71 -5.69
N LYS A 180 12.02 4.41 -4.55
CA LYS A 180 10.73 4.84 -3.95
C LYS A 180 9.90 5.69 -4.91
N LYS A 181 10.55 6.57 -5.65
CA LYS A 181 9.90 7.38 -6.69
C LYS A 181 9.32 6.52 -7.81
N ASP A 182 10.05 5.52 -8.29
CA ASP A 182 9.56 4.62 -9.35
C ASP A 182 8.42 3.71 -8.85
N ILE A 183 8.42 3.33 -7.56
CA ILE A 183 7.28 2.66 -6.93
C ILE A 183 6.06 3.60 -6.90
N THR A 184 6.23 4.84 -6.49
CA THR A 184 5.16 5.86 -6.44
C THR A 184 4.57 6.12 -7.83
N LEU A 185 5.41 6.15 -8.88
CA LEU A 185 5.01 6.34 -10.26
C LEU A 185 4.40 5.07 -10.90
N GLY A 186 4.33 3.96 -10.17
CA GLY A 186 3.79 2.70 -10.67
C GLY A 186 4.69 1.97 -11.69
N LYS A 187 5.93 2.45 -11.90
CA LYS A 187 6.91 1.76 -12.75
C LYS A 187 7.40 0.47 -12.13
N LEU A 188 7.51 0.44 -10.81
CA LEU A 188 7.82 -0.73 -10.01
C LEU A 188 6.62 -1.09 -9.15
N SER A 189 6.18 -2.34 -9.22
CA SER A 189 5.11 -2.86 -8.36
C SER A 189 5.65 -3.21 -6.96
N TYR A 190 4.73 -3.51 -6.02
CA TYR A 190 5.08 -4.05 -4.70
C TYR A 190 5.96 -5.30 -4.79
N GLY A 191 5.72 -6.19 -5.77
CA GLY A 191 6.53 -7.39 -5.96
C GLY A 191 7.98 -7.06 -6.31
N HIS A 192 8.23 -6.09 -7.20
CA HIS A 192 9.58 -5.60 -7.51
C HIS A 192 10.24 -4.98 -6.28
N ALA A 193 9.52 -4.14 -5.52
CA ALA A 193 10.02 -3.56 -4.28
C ALA A 193 10.44 -4.64 -3.28
N ARG A 194 9.62 -5.70 -3.13
CA ARG A 194 9.91 -6.84 -2.25
C ARG A 194 11.20 -7.58 -2.63
N ALA A 195 11.44 -7.79 -3.92
CA ALA A 195 12.69 -8.38 -4.40
C ALA A 195 13.89 -7.48 -4.07
N LEU A 196 13.75 -6.17 -4.31
CA LEU A 196 14.83 -5.20 -4.09
C LEU A 196 15.17 -5.00 -2.61
N VAL A 197 14.22 -5.03 -1.69
CA VAL A 197 14.51 -4.87 -0.23
C VAL A 197 15.32 -6.03 0.37
N SER A 198 15.50 -7.13 -0.35
CA SER A 198 16.38 -8.23 0.07
C SER A 198 17.86 -7.98 -0.24
N LEU A 199 18.14 -6.94 -1.02
CA LEU A 199 19.47 -6.56 -1.48
C LEU A 199 19.95 -5.27 -0.79
N ASP A 200 21.26 -5.07 -0.77
CA ASP A 200 21.91 -3.87 -0.25
C ASP A 200 23.08 -3.46 -1.14
N GLY A 201 23.59 -2.25 -0.93
CA GLY A 201 24.78 -1.72 -1.60
C GLY A 201 24.76 -1.91 -3.12
N GLU A 202 25.90 -2.37 -3.67
CA GLU A 202 26.10 -2.56 -5.10
C GLU A 202 25.14 -3.56 -5.74
N LYS A 203 24.73 -4.60 -4.99
CA LYS A 203 23.77 -5.61 -5.47
C LYS A 203 22.39 -4.99 -5.72
N LEU A 204 21.95 -4.09 -4.84
CA LEU A 204 20.68 -3.35 -4.99
C LEU A 204 20.72 -2.44 -6.22
N GLU A 205 21.80 -1.68 -6.41
CA GLU A 205 21.95 -0.78 -7.56
C GLU A 205 21.98 -1.55 -8.88
N THR A 206 22.71 -2.67 -8.91
CA THR A 206 22.79 -3.56 -10.07
C THR A 206 21.42 -4.14 -10.42
N ALA A 207 20.70 -4.68 -9.42
CA ALA A 207 19.37 -5.23 -9.62
C ALA A 207 18.39 -4.18 -10.13
N TYR A 208 18.37 -3.00 -9.51
CA TYR A 208 17.50 -1.90 -9.90
C TYR A 208 17.74 -1.46 -11.35
N LYS A 209 19.02 -1.34 -11.76
CA LYS A 209 19.40 -1.01 -13.14
C LYS A 209 18.88 -2.06 -14.13
N ILE A 210 19.17 -3.34 -13.88
CA ILE A 210 18.75 -4.44 -14.76
C ILE A 210 17.22 -4.53 -14.86
N ILE A 211 16.48 -4.42 -13.75
CA ILE A 211 15.02 -4.45 -13.72
C ILE A 211 14.44 -3.34 -14.60
N ASN A 212 14.96 -2.12 -14.51
CA ASN A 212 14.47 -0.99 -15.28
C ASN A 212 14.83 -1.07 -16.77
N GLU A 213 16.07 -1.44 -17.10
CA GLU A 213 16.54 -1.54 -18.49
C GLU A 213 15.84 -2.65 -19.26
N LYS A 214 15.70 -3.82 -18.63
CA LYS A 214 15.12 -5.01 -19.26
C LYS A 214 13.63 -5.18 -19.02
N LYS A 215 13.02 -4.28 -18.20
CA LYS A 215 11.60 -4.32 -17.81
C LYS A 215 11.17 -5.70 -17.28
N LEU A 216 12.01 -6.24 -16.40
CA LEU A 216 11.79 -7.56 -15.83
C LEU A 216 10.43 -7.66 -15.12
N SER A 217 9.79 -8.81 -15.24
CA SER A 217 8.62 -9.15 -14.44
C SER A 217 8.99 -9.34 -12.95
N VAL A 218 7.99 -9.38 -12.08
CA VAL A 218 8.20 -9.64 -10.63
C VAL A 218 8.97 -10.95 -10.41
N ARG A 219 8.59 -12.03 -11.13
CA ARG A 219 9.25 -13.35 -11.00
C ARG A 219 10.71 -13.32 -11.46
N GLU A 220 11.01 -12.61 -12.52
CA GLU A 220 12.38 -12.44 -13.01
C GLU A 220 13.20 -11.59 -12.04
N SER A 221 12.59 -10.54 -11.47
CA SER A 221 13.23 -9.71 -10.43
C SER A 221 13.52 -10.48 -9.15
N GLU A 222 12.65 -11.38 -8.74
CA GLU A 222 12.89 -12.28 -7.59
C GLU A 222 14.02 -13.27 -7.88
N ARG A 223 14.07 -13.85 -9.10
CA ARG A 223 15.18 -14.72 -9.52
C ARG A 223 16.50 -13.97 -9.60
N LEU A 224 16.50 -12.76 -10.14
CA LEU A 224 17.68 -11.89 -10.17
C LEU A 224 18.19 -11.58 -8.76
N ALA A 225 17.28 -11.20 -7.85
CA ALA A 225 17.64 -10.91 -6.46
C ALA A 225 18.26 -12.15 -5.78
N HIS A 226 17.67 -13.35 -5.98
CA HIS A 226 18.20 -14.59 -5.45
C HIS A 226 19.60 -14.92 -5.99
N ALA A 227 19.80 -14.78 -7.31
CA ALA A 227 21.10 -15.00 -7.93
C ALA A 227 22.17 -14.04 -7.37
N LEU A 228 21.83 -12.75 -7.20
CA LEU A 228 22.75 -11.76 -6.62
C LEU A 228 23.07 -12.03 -5.15
N ILE A 229 22.10 -12.49 -4.36
CA ILE A 229 22.34 -12.86 -2.96
C ILE A 229 23.35 -14.00 -2.87
N ASN A 230 23.18 -15.04 -3.70
CA ASN A 230 24.00 -16.25 -3.70
C ASN A 230 25.30 -16.13 -4.50
N ASN A 231 25.55 -14.99 -5.15
CA ASN A 231 26.64 -14.77 -6.11
C ASN A 231 26.62 -15.79 -7.28
N GLU A 232 25.42 -16.16 -7.72
CA GLU A 232 25.19 -17.06 -8.84
C GLU A 232 25.02 -16.27 -10.14
N PRO A 233 25.36 -16.82 -11.33
CA PRO A 233 25.08 -16.17 -12.60
C PRO A 233 23.56 -16.08 -12.81
N TYR A 234 23.06 -14.89 -13.19
CA TYR A 234 21.67 -14.70 -13.58
C TYR A 234 21.49 -15.12 -15.03
N LEU A 235 20.76 -16.22 -15.25
CA LEU A 235 20.40 -16.70 -16.57
C LEU A 235 19.02 -16.15 -16.97
N GLU A 236 18.98 -15.33 -17.99
CA GLU A 236 17.73 -14.91 -18.64
C GLU A 236 17.07 -16.14 -19.29
N ASN A 237 15.78 -16.33 -19.08
CA ASN A 237 14.98 -17.40 -19.69
C ASN A 237 15.27 -18.84 -19.22
N SER A 238 15.72 -19.04 -17.99
CA SER A 238 15.61 -20.37 -17.40
C SER A 238 14.12 -20.68 -17.17
N GLU A 239 13.54 -21.52 -18.03
CA GLU A 239 12.21 -22.08 -17.80
C GLU A 239 12.17 -22.75 -16.42
N PRO A 240 11.01 -22.69 -15.72
CA PRO A 240 10.93 -23.34 -14.41
C PRO A 240 11.20 -24.82 -14.59
N ILE A 241 12.26 -25.33 -13.93
CA ILE A 241 12.49 -26.78 -13.81
C ILE A 241 11.33 -27.32 -12.97
N ILE A 242 10.34 -27.93 -13.61
CA ILE A 242 9.26 -28.62 -12.93
C ILE A 242 9.85 -29.95 -12.45
N SER A 243 10.25 -30.05 -11.17
CA SER A 243 10.62 -31.31 -10.59
C SER A 243 9.35 -32.10 -10.22
N PHE A 244 9.12 -33.22 -10.89
CA PHE A 244 8.04 -34.16 -10.60
C PHE A 244 8.38 -35.13 -9.46
N SER A 245 9.20 -34.73 -8.51
CA SER A 245 9.64 -35.59 -7.39
C SER A 245 8.52 -36.10 -6.45
N GLY A 246 7.28 -35.66 -6.68
CA GLY A 246 6.11 -36.07 -5.88
C GLY A 246 5.27 -37.21 -6.46
N LEU A 247 5.52 -37.66 -7.71
CA LEU A 247 4.68 -38.64 -8.41
C LEU A 247 5.31 -40.01 -8.60
N ILE A 248 6.53 -40.26 -8.08
CA ILE A 248 7.24 -41.52 -8.25
C ILE A 248 7.18 -42.32 -6.95
N SER A 249 6.87 -43.60 -7.03
CA SER A 249 6.82 -44.50 -5.87
C SER A 249 8.17 -44.65 -5.21
N SER A 250 8.18 -45.02 -3.93
CA SER A 250 9.37 -45.05 -3.09
C SER A 250 10.52 -45.98 -3.57
N SER A 251 10.27 -46.84 -4.57
CA SER A 251 11.24 -47.75 -5.16
C SER A 251 12.04 -47.15 -6.33
N GLU A 252 11.67 -45.95 -6.82
CA GLU A 252 12.29 -45.32 -7.99
C GLU A 252 12.99 -43.99 -7.70
N ARG A 253 13.24 -43.69 -6.42
CA ARG A 253 13.78 -42.40 -5.94
C ARG A 253 15.20 -42.04 -6.43
N GLU A 254 15.91 -42.96 -7.07
CA GLU A 254 17.30 -42.76 -7.53
C GLU A 254 17.42 -42.29 -9.00
N LYS A 255 16.32 -42.14 -9.73
CA LYS A 255 16.38 -41.68 -11.12
C LYS A 255 15.62 -40.38 -11.29
N SER A 256 16.35 -39.27 -11.42
CA SER A 256 15.77 -38.00 -11.86
C SER A 256 15.51 -38.07 -13.36
N ILE A 257 14.24 -37.93 -13.77
CA ILE A 257 13.88 -37.79 -15.20
C ILE A 257 13.71 -36.29 -15.48
N THR A 258 14.61 -35.74 -16.29
CA THR A 258 14.49 -34.36 -16.82
C THR A 258 13.79 -34.44 -18.15
N LEU A 259 12.56 -33.92 -18.26
CA LEU A 259 11.84 -33.80 -19.52
C LEU A 259 12.02 -32.36 -20.03
N ASN A 260 12.79 -32.22 -21.11
CA ASN A 260 12.89 -30.97 -21.86
C ASN A 260 11.86 -30.96 -22.98
N PHE A 261 10.80 -30.15 -22.87
CA PHE A 261 9.85 -29.91 -23.96
C PHE A 261 10.36 -28.75 -24.81
N ASN A 262 11.17 -29.07 -25.82
CA ASN A 262 11.76 -28.06 -26.71
C ASN A 262 11.10 -28.11 -28.10
N SER A 263 9.79 -28.02 -28.24
CA SER A 263 9.12 -27.52 -29.42
C SER A 263 7.66 -28.00 -29.56
N LYS A 264 6.93 -27.32 -30.43
CA LYS A 264 5.53 -27.63 -30.76
C LYS A 264 5.35 -28.93 -31.59
N GLU A 265 6.41 -29.67 -31.86
CA GLU A 265 6.39 -30.81 -32.77
C GLU A 265 6.28 -32.18 -32.10
N ASP A 266 6.42 -32.27 -30.77
CA ASP A 266 6.31 -33.57 -30.08
C ASP A 266 4.90 -33.80 -29.47
N LYS A 267 3.88 -33.39 -30.20
CA LYS A 267 2.50 -33.78 -29.94
C LYS A 267 2.02 -34.73 -31.00
N GLU A 268 2.38 -35.98 -30.90
CA GLU A 268 1.66 -37.15 -31.40
C GLU A 268 1.65 -38.27 -30.40
#